data_1a7bca40b2d4b45f5acce085e988c434
#
_entry.id   1a7bca40b2d4b45f5acce085e988c434
#
_cell.length_a   1.000
_cell.length_b   1.000
_cell.length_c   1.000
_cell.angle_alpha   90.00
_cell.angle_beta   90.00
_cell.angle_gamma   90.00
#
_symmetry.space_group_name_H-M   'P 1'
#
loop_
_entity.id
_entity.type
_entity.pdbx_description
1 polymer ?
#
loop_
_entity_poly.entity_id
_entity_poly.type
_entity_poly.pdbx_seq_one_letter_code
_entity_poly.pdbx_strand_id
1 'polypeptide(L)'
;MNKPPRTSYLIRRAQILVMRNLTDCLRDYNLTPTQYLLLNLSRRGGELSSATLARRFAISPQSMNETIATLEQKQLIARTVAGEKRRTLQISLTSEGTQLLKTCDREVDRMEKRLFSSLSATEIDSLRSALMKFTSSQPEMRAAG
;
A
#
# COMPACT_ATOMS: atom_id res chain seq x y z
N MET A 1 -6.20 39.10 1.66
CA MET A 1 -6.49 37.83 2.31
C MET A 1 -5.83 36.70 1.51
N ASN A 2 -4.94 35.97 2.12
CA ASN A 2 -4.28 34.86 1.45
C ASN A 2 -5.26 33.66 1.39
N LYS A 3 -5.70 33.29 0.19
CA LYS A 3 -6.61 32.15 0.02
C LYS A 3 -5.89 30.86 0.50
N PRO A 4 -6.53 30.02 1.32
CA PRO A 4 -5.89 28.77 1.78
C PRO A 4 -5.52 27.88 0.59
N PRO A 5 -4.46 27.07 0.70
CA PRO A 5 -4.07 26.15 -0.35
C PRO A 5 -5.20 25.18 -0.71
N ARG A 6 -5.29 24.81 -1.98
CA ARG A 6 -6.30 23.82 -2.43
C ARG A 6 -6.02 22.46 -1.79
N THR A 7 -7.08 21.76 -1.40
CA THR A 7 -7.00 20.42 -0.80
C THR A 7 -6.23 19.45 -1.68
N SER A 8 -6.44 19.47 -3.01
CA SER A 8 -5.69 18.64 -3.96
C SER A 8 -4.17 18.88 -3.91
N TYR A 9 -3.75 20.13 -3.75
CA TYR A 9 -2.34 20.48 -3.60
C TYR A 9 -1.76 19.96 -2.26
N LEU A 10 -2.53 20.07 -1.17
CA LEU A 10 -2.11 19.56 0.13
C LEU A 10 -1.98 18.03 0.14
N ILE A 11 -2.93 17.32 -0.47
CA ILE A 11 -2.86 15.86 -0.63
C ILE A 11 -1.62 15.46 -1.44
N ARG A 12 -1.34 16.14 -2.55
CA ARG A 12 -0.12 15.86 -3.33
C ARG A 12 1.16 16.08 -2.51
N ARG A 13 1.25 17.18 -1.76
CA ARG A 13 2.40 17.43 -0.87
C ARG A 13 2.55 16.35 0.19
N ALA A 14 1.44 15.97 0.82
CA ALA A 14 1.43 14.90 1.82
C ALA A 14 1.90 13.59 1.21
N GLN A 15 1.41 13.21 0.02
CA GLN A 15 1.84 12.01 -0.69
C GLN A 15 3.36 12.00 -0.93
N ILE A 16 3.94 13.11 -1.41
CA ILE A 16 5.37 13.20 -1.66
C ILE A 16 6.17 12.95 -0.37
N LEU A 17 5.75 13.57 0.75
CA LEU A 17 6.41 13.41 2.04
C LEU A 17 6.30 11.97 2.56
N VAL A 18 5.10 11.39 2.52
CA VAL A 18 4.86 10.01 2.96
C VAL A 18 5.69 9.03 2.14
N MET A 19 5.64 9.13 0.80
CA MET A 19 6.36 8.19 -0.08
C MET A 19 7.87 8.28 0.07
N ARG A 20 8.43 9.47 0.26
CA ARG A 20 9.86 9.65 0.54
C ARG A 20 10.26 8.96 1.85
N ASN A 21 9.55 9.25 2.94
CA ASN A 21 9.84 8.67 4.24
C ASN A 21 9.66 7.15 4.25
N LEU A 22 8.63 6.65 3.56
CA LEU A 22 8.39 5.22 3.42
C LEU A 22 9.50 4.53 2.62
N THR A 23 9.96 5.14 1.53
CA THR A 23 11.10 4.64 0.74
C THR A 23 12.37 4.55 1.59
N ASP A 24 12.68 5.59 2.35
CA ASP A 24 13.86 5.61 3.21
C ASP A 24 13.77 4.58 4.33
N CYS A 25 12.61 4.45 4.95
CA CYS A 25 12.32 3.49 6.03
C CYS A 25 12.47 2.03 5.58
N LEU A 26 12.08 1.71 4.34
CA LEU A 26 12.06 0.35 3.82
C LEU A 26 13.35 -0.07 3.11
N ARG A 27 14.28 0.85 2.91
CA ARG A 27 15.53 0.62 2.15
C ARG A 27 16.35 -0.54 2.72
N ASP A 28 16.54 -0.58 4.03
CA ASP A 28 17.34 -1.59 4.71
C ASP A 28 16.71 -3.00 4.65
N TYR A 29 15.43 -3.08 4.31
CA TYR A 29 14.68 -4.32 4.13
C TYR A 29 14.58 -4.74 2.65
N ASN A 30 15.24 -3.99 1.77
CA ASN A 30 15.20 -4.22 0.33
C ASN A 30 13.76 -4.31 -0.24
N LEU A 31 12.88 -3.45 0.27
CA LEU A 31 11.50 -3.32 -0.17
C LEU A 31 11.25 -1.91 -0.71
N THR A 32 10.49 -1.84 -1.79
CA THR A 32 9.87 -0.59 -2.24
C THR A 32 8.56 -0.34 -1.50
N PRO A 33 8.07 0.91 -1.43
CA PRO A 33 6.74 1.19 -0.88
C PRO A 33 5.62 0.37 -1.51
N THR A 34 5.63 0.19 -2.84
CA THR A 34 4.64 -0.63 -3.55
C THR A 34 4.70 -2.09 -3.11
N GLN A 35 5.90 -2.65 -2.96
CA GLN A 35 6.09 -4.02 -2.47
C GLN A 35 5.57 -4.18 -1.03
N TYR A 36 5.91 -3.26 -0.15
CA TYR A 36 5.42 -3.26 1.23
C TYR A 36 3.89 -3.18 1.31
N LEU A 37 3.28 -2.27 0.54
CA LEU A 37 1.83 -2.12 0.50
C LEU A 37 1.15 -3.36 -0.09
N LEU A 38 1.76 -4.02 -1.07
CA LEU A 38 1.25 -5.26 -1.64
C LEU A 38 1.33 -6.42 -0.63
N LEU A 39 2.42 -6.53 0.14
CA LEU A 39 2.52 -7.49 1.24
C LEU A 39 1.43 -7.26 2.29
N ASN A 40 1.17 -6.00 2.66
CA ASN A 40 0.08 -5.66 3.58
C ASN A 40 -1.30 -6.06 3.07
N LEU A 41 -1.53 -5.86 1.77
CA LEU A 41 -2.79 -6.27 1.14
C LEU A 41 -2.92 -7.80 1.14
N SER A 42 -1.83 -8.51 0.85
CA SER A 42 -1.79 -9.99 0.84
C SER A 42 -2.05 -10.61 2.21
N ARG A 43 -1.82 -9.87 3.30
CA ARG A 43 -2.15 -10.30 4.66
C ARG A 43 -3.65 -10.59 4.85
N ARG A 44 -4.50 -9.86 4.16
CA ARG A 44 -5.96 -10.00 4.26
C ARG A 44 -6.49 -11.21 3.49
N GLY A 45 -5.68 -11.76 2.59
CA GLY A 45 -6.10 -12.81 1.68
C GLY A 45 -7.13 -12.33 0.66
N GLY A 46 -7.58 -13.24 -0.17
CA GLY A 46 -8.60 -12.98 -1.17
C GLY A 46 -8.10 -13.15 -2.60
N GLU A 47 -9.05 -13.24 -3.52
CA GLU A 47 -8.78 -13.34 -4.94
C GLU A 47 -8.57 -11.94 -5.53
N LEU A 48 -7.38 -11.70 -6.07
CA LEU A 48 -7.01 -10.42 -6.66
C LEU A 48 -6.48 -10.65 -8.08
N SER A 49 -7.03 -9.93 -9.05
CA SER A 49 -6.42 -9.90 -10.37
C SER A 49 -5.29 -8.89 -10.43
N SER A 50 -4.25 -9.18 -11.23
CA SER A 50 -3.17 -8.21 -11.47
C SER A 50 -3.69 -6.88 -12.00
N ALA A 51 -4.75 -6.90 -12.83
CA ALA A 51 -5.38 -5.69 -13.34
C ALA A 51 -6.07 -4.87 -12.23
N THR A 52 -6.73 -5.53 -11.28
CA THR A 52 -7.35 -4.87 -10.12
C THR A 52 -6.29 -4.25 -9.22
N LEU A 53 -5.20 -4.98 -8.94
CA LEU A 53 -4.08 -4.48 -8.18
C LEU A 53 -3.41 -3.29 -8.88
N ALA A 54 -3.16 -3.38 -10.18
CA ALA A 54 -2.57 -2.30 -10.96
C ALA A 54 -3.38 -1.01 -10.88
N ARG A 55 -4.71 -1.10 -11.01
CA ARG A 55 -5.60 0.05 -10.83
C ARG A 55 -5.53 0.62 -9.42
N ARG A 56 -5.57 -0.24 -8.40
CA ARG A 56 -5.52 0.17 -6.99
C ARG A 56 -4.21 0.87 -6.63
N PHE A 57 -3.10 0.45 -7.23
CA PHE A 57 -1.79 1.05 -7.01
C PHE A 57 -1.44 2.17 -8.01
N ALA A 58 -2.34 2.47 -8.96
CA ALA A 58 -2.15 3.45 -10.02
C ALA A 58 -0.84 3.22 -10.83
N ILE A 59 -0.55 1.94 -11.12
CA ILE A 59 0.58 1.53 -11.96
C ILE A 59 0.09 0.67 -13.13
N SER A 60 0.97 0.44 -14.12
CA SER A 60 0.61 -0.42 -15.25
C SER A 60 0.45 -1.90 -14.81
N PRO A 61 -0.38 -2.69 -15.52
CA PRO A 61 -0.46 -4.14 -15.29
C PRO A 61 0.91 -4.83 -15.39
N GLN A 62 1.77 -4.40 -16.31
CA GLN A 62 3.12 -4.91 -16.45
C GLN A 62 3.96 -4.66 -15.20
N SER A 63 3.97 -3.43 -14.69
CA SER A 63 4.70 -3.07 -13.45
C SER A 63 4.17 -3.85 -12.24
N MET A 64 2.86 -4.09 -12.18
CA MET A 64 2.28 -4.91 -11.12
C MET A 64 2.72 -6.37 -11.22
N ASN A 65 2.73 -6.95 -12.42
CA ASN A 65 3.21 -8.31 -12.63
C ASN A 65 4.70 -8.46 -12.26
N GLU A 66 5.53 -7.49 -12.61
CA GLU A 66 6.93 -7.43 -12.22
C GLU A 66 7.11 -7.35 -10.69
N THR A 67 6.28 -6.55 -10.03
CA THR A 67 6.27 -6.43 -8.56
C THR A 67 5.91 -7.76 -7.90
N ILE A 68 4.85 -8.42 -8.38
CA ILE A 68 4.42 -9.74 -7.88
C ILE A 68 5.54 -10.77 -8.11
N ALA A 69 6.11 -10.84 -9.31
CA ALA A 69 7.19 -11.76 -9.63
C ALA A 69 8.43 -11.54 -8.75
N THR A 70 8.78 -10.29 -8.48
CA THR A 70 9.89 -9.95 -7.59
C THR A 70 9.65 -10.42 -6.16
N LEU A 71 8.45 -10.22 -5.62
CA LEU A 71 8.10 -10.69 -4.28
C LEU A 71 8.06 -12.22 -4.18
N GLU A 72 7.62 -12.88 -5.24
CA GLU A 72 7.63 -14.35 -5.34
C GLU A 72 9.07 -14.89 -5.39
N GLN A 73 9.96 -14.28 -6.18
CA GLN A 73 11.39 -14.61 -6.22
C GLN A 73 12.08 -14.38 -4.86
N LYS A 74 11.69 -13.36 -4.12
CA LYS A 74 12.15 -13.12 -2.75
C LYS A 74 11.54 -14.09 -1.73
N GLN A 75 10.67 -15.00 -2.16
CA GLN A 75 9.97 -15.96 -1.30
C GLN A 75 9.10 -15.30 -0.21
N LEU A 76 8.63 -14.08 -0.45
CA LEU A 76 7.80 -13.35 0.50
C LEU A 76 6.31 -13.58 0.29
N ILE A 77 5.92 -13.98 -0.92
CA ILE A 77 4.57 -14.38 -1.28
C ILE A 77 4.58 -15.70 -2.04
N ALA A 78 3.45 -16.40 -1.95
CA ALA A 78 3.11 -17.52 -2.81
C ALA A 78 1.92 -17.15 -3.68
N ARG A 79 1.99 -17.52 -4.96
CA ARG A 79 0.95 -17.26 -5.94
C ARG A 79 0.30 -18.57 -6.34
N THR A 80 -1.02 -18.64 -6.21
CA THR A 80 -1.82 -19.73 -6.76
C THR A 80 -2.83 -19.20 -7.76
N VAL A 81 -3.14 -19.98 -8.78
CA VAL A 81 -4.22 -19.65 -9.72
C VAL A 81 -5.49 -20.28 -9.16
N ALA A 82 -6.44 -19.44 -8.77
CA ALA A 82 -7.74 -19.89 -8.25
C ALA A 82 -8.81 -19.80 -9.35
N GLY A 83 -9.69 -20.80 -9.39
CA GLY A 83 -10.90 -20.82 -10.20
C GLY A 83 -10.72 -21.39 -11.64
N GLU A 84 -11.87 -21.75 -12.25
CA GLU A 84 -11.95 -22.37 -13.58
C GLU A 84 -11.45 -21.47 -14.72
N LYS A 85 -11.37 -20.15 -14.52
CA LYS A 85 -11.02 -19.18 -15.58
C LYS A 85 -9.56 -18.72 -15.59
N ARG A 86 -8.66 -19.29 -14.81
CA ARG A 86 -7.20 -19.00 -14.78
C ARG A 86 -6.81 -17.50 -14.74
N ARG A 87 -7.75 -16.58 -14.43
CA ARG A 87 -7.53 -15.13 -14.46
C ARG A 87 -7.40 -14.51 -13.06
N THR A 88 -7.78 -15.24 -12.03
CA THR A 88 -7.75 -14.76 -10.65
C THR A 88 -6.50 -15.28 -9.98
N LEU A 89 -5.68 -14.38 -9.50
CA LEU A 89 -4.50 -14.70 -8.70
C LEU A 89 -4.90 -14.69 -7.24
N GLN A 90 -4.58 -15.75 -6.54
CA GLN A 90 -4.59 -15.77 -5.09
C GLN A 90 -3.14 -15.56 -4.61
N ILE A 91 -2.92 -14.45 -3.93
CA ILE A 91 -1.63 -14.08 -3.37
C ILE A 91 -1.72 -14.25 -1.87
N SER A 92 -0.81 -15.04 -1.30
CA SER A 92 -0.70 -15.24 0.13
C SER A 92 0.71 -14.94 0.62
N LEU A 93 0.83 -14.49 1.87
CA LEU A 93 2.14 -14.34 2.51
C LEU A 93 2.73 -15.72 2.83
N THR A 94 4.04 -15.84 2.63
CA THR A 94 4.82 -16.94 3.19
C THR A 94 5.12 -16.68 4.67
N SER A 95 5.73 -17.63 5.35
CA SER A 95 6.25 -17.45 6.72
C SER A 95 7.28 -16.32 6.75
N GLU A 96 8.20 -16.31 5.80
CA GLU A 96 9.24 -15.28 5.63
C GLU A 96 8.62 -13.91 5.37
N GLY A 97 7.64 -13.84 4.47
CA GLY A 97 6.89 -12.61 4.18
C GLY A 97 6.18 -12.07 5.40
N THR A 98 5.57 -12.93 6.19
CA THR A 98 4.89 -12.56 7.43
C THR A 98 5.86 -11.99 8.47
N GLN A 99 7.04 -12.61 8.64
CA GLN A 99 8.05 -12.14 9.57
C GLN A 99 8.65 -10.80 9.15
N LEU A 100 9.02 -10.67 7.87
CA LEU A 100 9.56 -9.43 7.32
C LEU A 100 8.54 -8.30 7.46
N LEU A 101 7.27 -8.56 7.13
CA LEU A 101 6.21 -7.57 7.21
C LEU A 101 6.01 -7.06 8.66
N LYS A 102 6.04 -7.95 9.66
CA LYS A 102 5.99 -7.54 11.08
C LYS A 102 7.14 -6.60 11.46
N THR A 103 8.32 -6.86 10.93
CA THR A 103 9.49 -6.01 11.20
C THR A 103 9.34 -4.66 10.52
N CYS A 104 8.93 -4.65 9.25
CA CYS A 104 8.68 -3.42 8.50
C CYS A 104 7.55 -2.59 9.13
N ASP A 105 6.48 -3.23 9.60
CA ASP A 105 5.37 -2.52 10.27
C ASP A 105 5.86 -1.71 11.47
N ARG A 106 6.72 -2.28 12.30
CA ARG A 106 7.29 -1.56 13.46
C ARG A 106 8.12 -0.35 13.04
N GLU A 107 8.88 -0.47 11.96
CA GLU A 107 9.66 0.66 11.43
C GLU A 107 8.76 1.73 10.81
N VAL A 108 7.73 1.31 10.09
CA VAL A 108 6.73 2.21 9.51
C VAL A 108 5.95 2.94 10.61
N ASP A 109 5.54 2.23 11.67
CA ASP A 109 4.87 2.86 12.83
C ASP A 109 5.76 3.94 13.48
N ARG A 110 7.05 3.68 13.63
CA ARG A 110 8.00 4.68 14.16
C ARG A 110 8.18 5.85 13.20
N MET A 111 8.26 5.57 11.91
CA MET A 111 8.36 6.60 10.88
C MET A 111 7.12 7.48 10.86
N GLU A 112 5.91 6.90 10.85
CA GLU A 112 4.66 7.64 10.89
C GLU A 112 4.54 8.51 12.15
N LYS A 113 4.90 7.97 13.32
CA LYS A 113 4.89 8.72 14.57
C LYS A 113 5.79 9.97 14.51
N ARG A 114 6.94 9.87 13.85
CA ARG A 114 7.82 11.03 13.64
C ARG A 114 7.26 11.99 12.59
N LEU A 115 6.80 11.45 11.46
CA LEU A 115 6.32 12.22 10.32
C LEU A 115 5.10 13.07 10.68
N PHE A 116 4.19 12.51 11.46
CA PHE A 116 2.95 13.16 11.88
C PHE A 116 3.03 13.79 13.28
N SER A 117 4.23 14.00 13.81
CA SER A 117 4.43 14.50 15.19
C SER A 117 3.85 15.92 15.45
N SER A 118 3.58 16.69 14.40
CA SER A 118 2.91 17.98 14.48
C SER A 118 1.38 17.90 14.66
N LEU A 119 0.81 16.70 14.52
CA LEU A 119 -0.62 16.46 14.67
C LEU A 119 -0.92 15.74 15.99
N SER A 120 -2.02 16.13 16.63
CA SER A 120 -2.55 15.39 17.78
C SER A 120 -3.13 14.03 17.34
N ALA A 121 -3.33 13.12 18.29
CA ALA A 121 -3.98 11.83 18.03
C ALA A 121 -5.37 12.01 17.39
N THR A 122 -6.16 12.96 17.88
CA THR A 122 -7.50 13.28 17.34
C THR A 122 -7.43 13.78 15.89
N GLU A 123 -6.44 14.61 15.57
CA GLU A 123 -6.24 15.09 14.19
C GLU A 123 -5.81 13.97 13.25
N ILE A 124 -4.94 13.07 13.68
CA ILE A 124 -4.56 11.86 12.90
C ILE A 124 -5.78 10.98 12.64
N ASP A 125 -6.60 10.71 13.66
CA ASP A 125 -7.80 9.88 13.51
C ASP A 125 -8.81 10.53 12.57
N SER A 126 -8.98 11.84 12.66
CA SER A 126 -9.85 12.61 11.75
C SER A 126 -9.34 12.58 10.32
N LEU A 127 -8.03 12.74 10.11
CA LEU A 127 -7.39 12.66 8.80
C LEU A 127 -7.57 11.25 8.19
N ARG A 128 -7.31 10.21 8.98
CA ARG A 128 -7.48 8.82 8.55
C ARG A 128 -8.92 8.53 8.14
N SER A 129 -9.88 8.95 8.96
CA SER A 129 -11.32 8.77 8.69
C SER A 129 -11.76 9.51 7.43
N ALA A 130 -11.29 10.74 7.23
CA ALA A 130 -11.60 11.54 6.04
C ALA A 130 -11.02 10.90 4.76
N LEU A 131 -9.77 10.44 4.80
CA LEU A 131 -9.13 9.76 3.67
C LEU A 131 -9.81 8.43 3.34
N MET A 132 -10.17 7.63 4.34
CA MET A 132 -10.91 6.38 4.15
C MET A 132 -12.27 6.62 3.50
N LYS A 133 -13.03 7.59 4.00
CA LYS A 133 -14.33 7.97 3.43
C LYS A 133 -14.19 8.44 1.99
N PHE A 134 -13.21 9.29 1.72
CA PHE A 134 -12.96 9.82 0.37
C PHE A 134 -12.58 8.70 -0.61
N THR A 135 -11.63 7.85 -0.26
CA THR A 135 -11.16 6.77 -1.16
C THR A 135 -12.22 5.71 -1.40
N SER A 136 -12.98 5.31 -0.37
CA SER A 136 -14.05 4.31 -0.51
C SER A 136 -15.27 4.81 -1.29
N SER A 137 -15.44 6.13 -1.44
CA SER A 137 -16.52 6.73 -2.23
C SER A 137 -16.25 6.70 -3.75
N GLN A 138 -14.99 6.46 -4.16
CA GLN A 138 -14.62 6.46 -5.57
C GLN A 138 -14.93 5.10 -6.22
N PRO A 139 -15.62 5.07 -7.39
CA PRO A 139 -15.99 3.81 -8.06
C PRO A 139 -14.79 2.93 -8.41
N GLU A 140 -13.67 3.55 -8.81
CA GLU A 140 -12.43 2.88 -9.16
C GLU A 140 -11.79 2.13 -7.97
N MET A 141 -12.02 2.63 -6.76
CA MET A 141 -11.53 2.01 -5.53
C MET A 141 -12.49 0.96 -4.97
N ARG A 142 -13.79 1.06 -5.30
CA ARG A 142 -14.82 0.07 -4.89
C ARG A 142 -14.68 -1.26 -5.63
N ALA A 143 -14.29 -1.23 -6.90
CA ALA A 143 -14.11 -2.44 -7.71
C ALA A 143 -12.90 -3.30 -7.27
N ALA A 144 -12.18 -2.87 -6.25
CA ALA A 144 -10.98 -3.52 -5.71
C ALA A 144 -11.19 -4.12 -4.30
N GLY A 145 -12.43 -4.10 -3.79
CA GLY A 145 -12.78 -4.64 -2.48
C GLY A 145 -13.46 -6.00 -2.53
#